data_679ee4ac3ad74aa09c8473e5f2c37399
#
_entry.id   679ee4ac3ad74aa09c8473e5f2c37399
#
_cell.length_a   1.000
_cell.length_b   1.000
_cell.length_c   1.000
_cell.angle_alpha   90.00
_cell.angle_beta   90.00
_cell.angle_gamma   90.00
#
_symmetry.space_group_name_H-M   'P 1'
#
loop_
_entity.id
_entity.type
_entity.pdbx_description
1 polymer ?
#
loop_
_entity_poly.entity_id
_entity_poly.type
_entity_poly.pdbx_seq_one_letter_code
_entity_poly.pdbx_strand_id
1 'polypeptide(L)'
;MNHSYKKNVVIMGGGPAGLGTALMLAKRGWKDITVIEKRPSADYYEPDKSFSYQIDGRGQKLTDLLELTAKLADLSVASTEFYLTIIQKDGTRKTTKVPIADSKRKTAYWLPRASFVELLYQEIHQHWQDSIQVLFNTEGVEIKQHVEHLEIITQSQSQEKLSFIPTLIVGCDGLNSIVRETLHQMEGQSHSFEMQKSPSPSSGLKYKILTLPPQFPLSESEGDLAQTTMAYAIRSNFKGRQKAISLGLLPFKNPHQPRTANIITYPDHQIWQLETKEEVQQFLKEAFPQLPLEKIIFPEEIARFTSSDGGKFPIPQYCSGLYKIWGKPEDNQGTAVILLGDAVHCFPPDIGQGVNSALEDVYEIHEILAATQDNLSQALPRYESLRQPDIKALIRLVQISYPWQYNQDLLQKRLWSINFFGRLLLNRLFPFLFNPHSILLIQNHELSYSEILAKSNRTTQVLAILGGLAILTLIVSLMT
;
A
#
# COMPACT_ATOMS: atom_id res chain seq x y z
N MET A 1 20.06 26.53 28.71
CA MET A 1 20.38 25.16 29.14
C MET A 1 19.48 24.24 28.33
N ASN A 2 20.03 23.57 27.31
CA ASN A 2 19.28 22.57 26.55
C ASN A 2 19.08 21.36 27.46
N HIS A 3 17.90 21.24 28.04
CA HIS A 3 17.48 19.97 28.59
C HIS A 3 17.22 19.04 27.39
N SER A 4 18.23 18.22 27.07
CA SER A 4 18.05 17.05 26.20
C SER A 4 17.11 16.10 26.94
N TYR A 5 15.81 16.24 26.72
CA TYR A 5 14.83 15.27 27.19
C TYR A 5 15.11 13.95 26.46
N LYS A 6 15.47 12.94 27.23
CA LYS A 6 15.72 11.59 26.75
C LYS A 6 14.37 10.97 26.41
N LYS A 7 13.87 11.17 25.18
CA LYS A 7 12.59 10.61 24.74
C LYS A 7 12.81 9.14 24.39
N ASN A 8 12.24 8.24 25.16
CA ASN A 8 12.20 6.81 24.88
C ASN A 8 11.01 6.54 23.92
N VAL A 9 11.28 6.00 22.75
CA VAL A 9 10.29 5.74 21.70
C VAL A 9 10.22 4.26 21.40
N VAL A 10 9.01 3.70 21.38
CA VAL A 10 8.78 2.34 20.90
C VAL A 10 7.87 2.40 19.66
N ILE A 11 8.38 1.85 18.56
CA ILE A 11 7.69 1.74 17.29
C ILE A 11 7.25 0.30 17.08
N MET A 12 5.96 0.07 16.99
CA MET A 12 5.37 -1.23 16.77
C MET A 12 5.26 -1.49 15.27
N GLY A 13 6.05 -2.43 14.74
CA GLY A 13 6.11 -2.81 13.34
C GLY A 13 7.31 -2.23 12.58
N GLY A 14 8.16 -3.11 12.01
CA GLY A 14 9.34 -2.80 11.19
C GLY A 14 9.02 -2.75 9.67
N GLY A 15 7.81 -2.33 9.32
CA GLY A 15 7.45 -2.04 7.92
C GLY A 15 7.94 -0.66 7.44
N PRO A 16 7.59 -0.24 6.20
CA PRO A 16 8.01 1.05 5.64
C PRO A 16 7.67 2.25 6.54
N ALA A 17 6.46 2.30 7.11
CA ALA A 17 6.07 3.37 8.02
C ALA A 17 6.91 3.38 9.31
N GLY A 18 7.13 2.20 9.92
CA GLY A 18 7.87 2.10 11.18
C GLY A 18 9.35 2.43 11.05
N LEU A 19 10.05 1.81 10.06
CA LEU A 19 11.46 2.12 9.80
C LEU A 19 11.64 3.57 9.31
N GLY A 20 10.71 4.06 8.47
CA GLY A 20 10.69 5.46 8.04
C GLY A 20 10.52 6.42 9.22
N THR A 21 9.65 6.09 10.18
CA THR A 21 9.46 6.89 11.41
C THR A 21 10.72 6.86 12.29
N ALA A 22 11.34 5.69 12.46
CA ALA A 22 12.58 5.58 13.24
C ALA A 22 13.68 6.47 12.66
N LEU A 23 13.91 6.40 11.34
CA LEU A 23 14.88 7.23 10.64
C LEU A 23 14.55 8.72 10.74
N MET A 24 13.29 9.09 10.55
CA MET A 24 12.82 10.48 10.66
C MET A 24 13.08 11.05 12.06
N LEU A 25 12.75 10.30 13.11
CA LEU A 25 12.97 10.73 14.50
C LEU A 25 14.47 10.82 14.84
N ALA A 26 15.28 9.86 14.40
CA ALA A 26 16.73 9.91 14.59
C ALA A 26 17.36 11.11 13.87
N LYS A 27 16.93 11.41 12.63
CA LYS A 27 17.38 12.60 11.89
C LYS A 27 16.99 13.91 12.58
N ARG A 28 15.94 13.91 13.40
CA ARG A 28 15.56 15.02 14.29
C ARG A 28 16.39 15.09 15.58
N GLY A 29 17.30 14.15 15.79
CA GLY A 29 18.15 14.09 16.98
C GLY A 29 17.55 13.33 18.16
N TRP A 30 16.42 12.60 17.95
CA TRP A 30 15.88 11.72 18.98
C TRP A 30 16.76 10.49 19.14
N LYS A 31 16.81 9.96 20.35
CA LYS A 31 17.59 8.78 20.73
C LYS A 31 16.69 7.80 21.49
N ASP A 32 17.23 6.63 21.80
CA ASP A 32 16.50 5.54 22.48
C ASP A 32 15.22 5.14 21.72
N ILE A 33 15.36 4.92 20.41
CA ILE A 33 14.28 4.48 19.51
C ILE A 33 14.36 2.96 19.38
N THR A 34 13.32 2.24 19.80
CA THR A 34 13.23 0.79 19.65
C THR A 34 12.13 0.44 18.66
N VAL A 35 12.46 -0.31 17.62
CA VAL A 35 11.49 -0.87 16.66
C VAL A 35 11.26 -2.33 16.98
N ILE A 36 10.00 -2.72 17.18
CA ILE A 36 9.58 -4.10 17.43
C ILE A 36 9.09 -4.71 16.12
N GLU A 37 9.73 -5.78 15.64
CA GLU A 37 9.36 -6.46 14.41
C GLU A 37 9.32 -7.98 14.59
N LYS A 38 8.19 -8.58 14.24
CA LYS A 38 7.98 -10.03 14.37
C LYS A 38 8.71 -10.89 13.34
N ARG A 39 9.07 -10.32 12.19
CA ARG A 39 9.86 -11.01 11.18
C ARG A 39 11.28 -11.22 11.66
N PRO A 40 11.98 -12.26 11.15
CA PRO A 40 13.35 -12.56 11.59
C PRO A 40 14.40 -11.58 11.06
N SER A 41 14.12 -10.88 9.95
CA SER A 41 15.03 -9.90 9.34
C SER A 41 14.29 -8.93 8.41
N ALA A 42 14.96 -7.87 7.97
CA ALA A 42 14.41 -6.89 7.05
C ALA A 42 14.20 -7.45 5.64
N ASP A 43 15.11 -8.33 5.19
CA ASP A 43 15.09 -9.00 3.89
C ASP A 43 14.24 -10.28 3.86
N TYR A 44 13.57 -10.61 4.98
CA TYR A 44 12.78 -11.83 5.09
C TYR A 44 11.75 -11.96 3.97
N TYR A 45 11.90 -13.04 3.20
CA TYR A 45 11.04 -13.33 2.07
C TYR A 45 9.79 -14.11 2.50
N GLU A 46 8.64 -13.46 2.42
CA GLU A 46 7.32 -14.09 2.59
C GLU A 46 6.68 -14.24 1.20
N PRO A 47 6.67 -15.43 0.58
CA PRO A 47 6.18 -15.61 -0.79
C PRO A 47 4.79 -14.99 -1.01
N ASP A 48 3.84 -15.24 -0.12
CA ASP A 48 2.46 -14.76 -0.24
C ASP A 48 2.27 -13.26 0.04
N LYS A 49 3.32 -12.59 0.51
CA LYS A 49 3.35 -11.12 0.72
C LYS A 49 4.44 -10.43 -0.11
N SER A 50 4.98 -11.13 -1.11
CA SER A 50 6.04 -10.62 -2.00
C SER A 50 5.46 -9.84 -3.16
N PHE A 51 4.76 -8.75 -2.87
CA PHE A 51 4.28 -7.81 -3.86
C PHE A 51 5.26 -6.65 -4.05
N SER A 52 5.09 -5.91 -5.15
CA SER A 52 5.91 -4.73 -5.46
C SER A 52 5.21 -3.46 -5.03
N TYR A 53 6.01 -2.50 -4.59
CA TYR A 53 5.59 -1.13 -4.39
C TYR A 53 5.86 -0.28 -5.63
N GLN A 54 5.05 0.74 -5.81
CA GLN A 54 5.37 1.91 -6.62
C GLN A 54 5.53 3.09 -5.66
N ILE A 55 6.73 3.57 -5.46
CA ILE A 55 6.98 4.77 -4.66
C ILE A 55 6.88 5.98 -5.59
N ASP A 56 5.78 6.72 -5.48
CA ASP A 56 5.51 7.92 -6.28
C ASP A 56 6.01 9.20 -5.59
N GLY A 57 5.72 10.37 -6.16
CA GLY A 57 6.17 11.65 -5.62
C GLY A 57 5.70 11.91 -4.19
N ARG A 58 4.57 11.31 -3.77
CA ARG A 58 4.03 11.43 -2.41
C ARG A 58 4.88 10.65 -1.41
N GLY A 59 5.16 9.39 -1.68
CA GLY A 59 6.06 8.59 -0.85
C GLY A 59 7.50 9.11 -0.88
N GLN A 60 7.91 9.73 -1.98
CA GLN A 60 9.24 10.33 -2.11
C GLN A 60 9.45 11.60 -1.27
N LYS A 61 8.41 12.25 -0.76
CA LYS A 61 8.59 13.33 0.25
C LYS A 61 9.43 12.82 1.43
N LEU A 62 9.13 11.62 1.93
CA LEU A 62 9.90 11.03 3.02
C LEU A 62 11.29 10.56 2.57
N THR A 63 11.42 9.91 1.41
CA THR A 63 12.75 9.45 0.96
C THR A 63 13.67 10.60 0.59
N ASP A 64 13.14 11.74 0.15
CA ASP A 64 13.90 12.99 -0.03
C ASP A 64 14.36 13.55 1.33
N LEU A 65 13.46 13.61 2.31
CA LEU A 65 13.79 14.03 3.67
C LEU A 65 14.93 13.18 4.27
N LEU A 66 14.87 11.86 4.01
CA LEU A 66 15.88 10.91 4.48
C LEU A 66 17.13 10.82 3.61
N GLU A 67 17.18 11.56 2.48
CA GLU A 67 18.28 11.52 1.48
C GLU A 67 18.46 10.13 0.83
N LEU A 68 17.38 9.36 0.73
CA LEU A 68 17.38 7.98 0.21
C LEU A 68 16.85 7.85 -1.22
N THR A 69 16.33 8.91 -1.83
CA THR A 69 15.69 8.84 -3.16
C THR A 69 16.67 8.39 -4.26
N ALA A 70 17.95 8.76 -4.18
CA ALA A 70 18.96 8.28 -5.13
C ALA A 70 19.18 6.75 -5.00
N LYS A 71 19.36 6.26 -3.76
CA LYS A 71 19.50 4.81 -3.48
C LYS A 71 18.23 4.05 -3.88
N LEU A 72 17.05 4.64 -3.66
CA LEU A 72 15.77 4.07 -4.12
C LEU A 72 15.75 3.93 -5.66
N ALA A 73 16.15 4.96 -6.40
CA ALA A 73 16.21 4.93 -7.86
C ALA A 73 17.16 3.84 -8.38
N ASP A 74 18.30 3.67 -7.74
CA ASP A 74 19.29 2.63 -8.11
C ASP A 74 18.78 1.21 -7.93
N LEU A 75 17.88 0.97 -6.98
CA LEU A 75 17.28 -0.34 -6.69
C LEU A 75 15.99 -0.62 -7.47
N SER A 76 15.48 0.35 -8.22
CA SER A 76 14.13 0.35 -8.75
C SER A 76 14.08 0.44 -10.27
N VAL A 77 12.92 0.12 -10.84
CA VAL A 77 12.59 0.42 -12.24
C VAL A 77 11.76 1.69 -12.28
N ALA A 78 12.26 2.71 -13.01
CA ALA A 78 11.59 3.99 -13.14
C ALA A 78 10.28 3.87 -13.94
N SER A 79 9.22 4.58 -13.54
CA SER A 79 7.94 4.58 -14.24
C SER A 79 8.03 5.14 -15.67
N THR A 80 9.04 5.95 -15.97
CA THR A 80 9.35 6.43 -17.33
C THR A 80 9.82 5.33 -18.27
N GLU A 81 10.31 4.21 -17.70
CA GLU A 81 10.79 3.03 -18.41
C GLU A 81 9.80 1.85 -18.34
N PHE A 82 8.60 2.09 -17.85
CA PHE A 82 7.62 1.03 -17.61
C PHE A 82 6.94 0.59 -18.91
N TYR A 83 7.19 -0.65 -19.30
CA TYR A 83 6.53 -1.34 -20.40
C TYR A 83 5.68 -2.50 -19.87
N LEU A 84 4.48 -2.63 -20.43
CA LEU A 84 3.58 -3.74 -20.18
C LEU A 84 3.46 -4.61 -21.43
N THR A 85 3.80 -5.89 -21.30
CA THR A 85 3.54 -6.90 -22.33
C THR A 85 2.32 -7.72 -21.95
N ILE A 86 1.30 -7.67 -22.78
CA ILE A 86 0.12 -8.54 -22.67
C ILE A 86 0.34 -9.75 -23.56
N ILE A 87 0.31 -10.95 -22.96
CA ILE A 87 0.39 -12.22 -23.67
C ILE A 87 -1.00 -12.83 -23.68
N GLN A 88 -1.55 -13.01 -24.88
CA GLN A 88 -2.88 -13.59 -25.07
C GLN A 88 -2.85 -15.12 -24.98
N LYS A 89 -4.00 -15.73 -24.89
CA LYS A 89 -4.18 -17.18 -24.79
C LYS A 89 -3.60 -17.98 -25.98
N ASP A 90 -3.48 -17.36 -27.14
CA ASP A 90 -2.90 -17.91 -28.37
C ASP A 90 -1.38 -17.62 -28.50
N GLY A 91 -0.76 -17.06 -27.46
CA GLY A 91 0.65 -16.69 -27.46
C GLY A 91 0.96 -15.35 -28.15
N THR A 92 -0.02 -14.69 -28.77
CA THR A 92 0.20 -13.35 -29.35
C THR A 92 0.53 -12.32 -28.29
N ARG A 93 1.46 -11.41 -28.61
CA ARG A 93 2.03 -10.45 -27.66
C ARG A 93 1.83 -9.03 -28.12
N LYS A 94 1.47 -8.16 -27.19
CA LYS A 94 1.42 -6.72 -27.41
C LYS A 94 2.17 -6.02 -26.29
N THR A 95 3.29 -5.40 -26.63
CA THR A 95 4.05 -4.55 -25.72
C THR A 95 3.66 -3.10 -25.92
N THR A 96 3.37 -2.41 -24.84
CA THR A 96 2.97 -1.01 -24.86
C THR A 96 3.72 -0.28 -23.75
N LYS A 97 4.28 0.87 -24.05
CA LYS A 97 4.77 1.79 -23.01
C LYS A 97 3.56 2.35 -22.29
N VAL A 98 3.55 2.27 -20.96
CA VAL A 98 2.44 2.83 -20.18
C VAL A 98 2.57 4.36 -20.23
N PRO A 99 1.55 5.09 -20.72
CA PRO A 99 1.63 6.52 -20.87
C PRO A 99 1.70 7.20 -19.50
N ILE A 100 2.60 8.17 -19.39
CA ILE A 100 2.64 9.09 -18.25
C ILE A 100 1.60 10.17 -18.53
N ALA A 101 0.56 10.24 -17.71
CA ALA A 101 -0.57 11.14 -17.94
C ALA A 101 -0.25 12.62 -17.69
N ASP A 102 0.77 12.90 -16.86
CA ASP A 102 1.21 14.25 -16.51
C ASP A 102 2.74 14.34 -16.57
N SER A 103 3.25 15.24 -17.44
CA SER A 103 4.69 15.46 -17.59
C SER A 103 5.33 16.16 -16.39
N LYS A 104 4.54 16.81 -15.53
CA LYS A 104 4.99 17.43 -14.28
C LYS A 104 5.08 16.45 -13.12
N ARG A 105 4.58 15.25 -13.29
CA ARG A 105 4.62 14.20 -12.30
C ARG A 105 6.06 13.78 -12.01
N LYS A 106 6.41 13.69 -10.72
CA LYS A 106 7.67 13.10 -10.28
C LYS A 106 7.76 11.63 -10.73
N THR A 107 8.92 11.20 -11.19
CA THR A 107 9.14 9.80 -11.58
C THR A 107 8.86 8.87 -10.41
N ALA A 108 7.98 7.90 -10.59
CA ALA A 108 7.73 6.87 -9.59
C ALA A 108 8.66 5.67 -9.81
N TYR A 109 8.96 4.92 -8.74
CA TYR A 109 9.93 3.85 -8.72
C TYR A 109 9.28 2.53 -8.29
N TRP A 110 9.43 1.50 -9.14
CA TRP A 110 8.92 0.16 -8.88
C TRP A 110 10.00 -0.73 -8.27
N LEU A 111 9.72 -1.31 -7.11
CA LEU A 111 10.61 -2.27 -6.47
C LEU A 111 9.82 -3.25 -5.58
N PRO A 112 10.39 -4.43 -5.27
CA PRO A 112 9.82 -5.35 -4.31
C PRO A 112 9.71 -4.71 -2.91
N ARG A 113 8.65 -5.08 -2.19
CA ARG A 113 8.45 -4.64 -0.80
C ARG A 113 9.66 -4.93 0.08
N ALA A 114 10.21 -6.15 0.00
CA ALA A 114 11.38 -6.54 0.79
C ALA A 114 12.59 -5.63 0.50
N SER A 115 12.86 -5.31 -0.78
CA SER A 115 13.97 -4.43 -1.14
C SER A 115 13.81 -3.00 -0.59
N PHE A 116 12.58 -2.50 -0.47
CA PHE A 116 12.35 -1.19 0.13
C PHE A 116 12.53 -1.21 1.65
N VAL A 117 12.04 -2.26 2.34
CA VAL A 117 12.24 -2.45 3.78
C VAL A 117 13.73 -2.60 4.09
N GLU A 118 14.43 -3.39 3.29
CA GLU A 118 15.88 -3.58 3.41
C GLU A 118 16.65 -2.28 3.21
N LEU A 119 16.29 -1.45 2.23
CA LEU A 119 16.90 -0.12 2.02
C LEU A 119 16.81 0.74 3.29
N LEU A 120 15.63 0.80 3.92
CA LEU A 120 15.43 1.59 5.13
C LEU A 120 16.22 1.01 6.32
N TYR A 121 16.24 -0.32 6.45
CA TYR A 121 16.98 -0.99 7.52
C TYR A 121 18.49 -0.83 7.37
N GLN A 122 19.03 -0.93 6.16
CA GLN A 122 20.45 -0.72 5.91
C GLN A 122 20.89 0.70 6.25
N GLU A 123 20.04 1.69 5.99
CA GLU A 123 20.31 3.07 6.43
C GLU A 123 20.41 3.17 7.96
N ILE A 124 19.51 2.49 8.70
CA ILE A 124 19.58 2.41 10.16
C ILE A 124 20.88 1.75 10.60
N HIS A 125 21.19 0.59 10.03
CA HIS A 125 22.36 -0.21 10.40
C HIS A 125 23.69 0.49 10.12
N GLN A 126 23.77 1.29 9.05
CA GLN A 126 25.01 1.97 8.66
C GLN A 126 25.22 3.30 9.41
N HIS A 127 24.16 4.02 9.75
CA HIS A 127 24.29 5.41 10.19
C HIS A 127 23.59 5.74 11.50
N TRP A 128 22.67 4.90 12.01
CA TRP A 128 21.80 5.25 13.13
C TRP A 128 21.72 4.22 14.24
N GLN A 129 22.59 3.20 14.26
CA GLN A 129 22.56 2.13 15.25
C GLN A 129 22.78 2.61 16.70
N ASP A 130 23.40 3.79 16.90
CA ASP A 130 23.56 4.40 18.22
C ASP A 130 22.25 5.06 18.73
N SER A 131 21.27 5.25 17.89
CA SER A 131 20.00 5.92 18.20
C SER A 131 18.79 5.00 18.00
N ILE A 132 18.90 3.98 17.15
CA ILE A 132 17.81 3.09 16.77
C ILE A 132 18.23 1.64 16.98
N GLN A 133 17.46 0.92 17.80
CA GLN A 133 17.53 -0.53 17.94
C GLN A 133 16.35 -1.19 17.23
N VAL A 134 16.59 -2.19 16.38
CA VAL A 134 15.52 -2.99 15.74
C VAL A 134 15.54 -4.38 16.36
N LEU A 135 14.47 -4.75 17.05
CA LEU A 135 14.28 -6.06 17.66
C LEU A 135 13.45 -6.94 16.72
N PHE A 136 14.15 -7.73 15.91
CA PHE A 136 13.55 -8.78 15.08
C PHE A 136 13.10 -9.98 15.91
N ASN A 137 12.28 -10.87 15.33
CA ASN A 137 11.71 -12.04 16.00
C ASN A 137 10.96 -11.68 17.28
N THR A 138 10.45 -10.46 17.39
CA THR A 138 9.84 -9.91 18.60
C THR A 138 8.47 -9.34 18.25
N GLU A 139 7.44 -9.77 18.95
CA GLU A 139 6.06 -9.31 18.77
C GLU A 139 5.56 -8.62 20.04
N GLY A 140 4.82 -7.53 19.89
CA GLY A 140 4.06 -6.94 20.98
C GLY A 140 2.84 -7.81 21.28
N VAL A 141 2.74 -8.26 22.51
CA VAL A 141 1.68 -9.19 22.92
C VAL A 141 0.62 -8.54 23.82
N GLU A 142 0.99 -7.48 24.52
CA GLU A 142 0.08 -6.79 25.43
C GLU A 142 0.51 -5.32 25.61
N ILE A 143 -0.45 -4.42 25.80
CA ILE A 143 -0.22 -3.04 26.22
C ILE A 143 -1.06 -2.81 27.48
N LYS A 144 -0.40 -2.53 28.60
CA LYS A 144 -1.04 -2.28 29.89
C LYS A 144 -1.16 -0.80 30.16
N GLN A 145 -2.33 -0.38 30.63
CA GLN A 145 -2.56 0.99 31.07
C GLN A 145 -2.24 1.12 32.58
N HIS A 146 -1.42 2.09 32.88
CA HIS A 146 -1.21 2.62 34.23
C HIS A 146 -1.84 4.03 34.32
N VAL A 147 -1.76 4.66 35.47
CA VAL A 147 -2.44 5.96 35.70
C VAL A 147 -1.99 7.03 34.70
N GLU A 148 -0.68 7.15 34.48
CA GLU A 148 -0.09 8.19 33.63
C GLU A 148 0.69 7.66 32.44
N HIS A 149 0.91 6.35 32.31
CA HIS A 149 1.71 5.77 31.25
C HIS A 149 1.16 4.44 30.75
N LEU A 150 1.68 4.01 29.59
CA LEU A 150 1.45 2.69 29.03
C LEU A 150 2.73 1.86 29.11
N GLU A 151 2.56 0.58 29.38
CA GLU A 151 3.61 -0.43 29.36
C GLU A 151 3.37 -1.40 28.21
N ILE A 152 4.36 -1.55 27.32
CA ILE A 152 4.32 -2.53 26.22
C ILE A 152 5.05 -3.78 26.69
N ILE A 153 4.39 -4.92 26.58
CA ILE A 153 4.99 -6.23 26.78
C ILE A 153 5.21 -6.87 25.43
N THR A 154 6.44 -7.28 25.18
CA THR A 154 6.82 -7.99 23.96
C THR A 154 7.22 -9.42 24.28
N GLN A 155 7.15 -10.28 23.29
CA GLN A 155 7.60 -11.67 23.38
C GLN A 155 8.43 -12.03 22.15
N SER A 156 9.63 -12.56 22.40
CA SER A 156 10.48 -13.08 21.33
C SER A 156 10.04 -14.50 20.93
N GLN A 157 10.55 -14.99 19.78
CA GLN A 157 10.37 -16.39 19.39
C GLN A 157 10.96 -17.39 20.42
N SER A 158 11.99 -16.98 21.19
CA SER A 158 12.54 -17.75 22.31
C SER A 158 11.68 -17.68 23.58
N GLN A 159 10.49 -17.09 23.52
CA GLN A 159 9.57 -16.90 24.66
C GLN A 159 10.09 -15.92 25.74
N GLU A 160 11.16 -15.22 25.48
CA GLU A 160 11.65 -14.15 26.36
C GLU A 160 10.71 -12.95 26.27
N LYS A 161 10.35 -12.40 27.44
CA LYS A 161 9.49 -11.22 27.55
C LYS A 161 10.32 -10.01 27.93
N LEU A 162 10.12 -8.91 27.21
CA LEU A 162 10.65 -7.60 27.52
C LEU A 162 9.50 -6.64 27.79
N SER A 163 9.74 -5.69 28.69
CA SER A 163 8.78 -4.63 29.02
C SER A 163 9.38 -3.27 28.73
N PHE A 164 8.58 -2.36 28.16
CA PHE A 164 8.95 -1.01 27.81
C PHE A 164 7.91 -0.02 28.34
N ILE A 165 8.37 1.07 28.92
CA ILE A 165 7.54 2.20 29.35
C ILE A 165 7.99 3.44 28.55
N PRO A 166 7.50 3.63 27.32
CA PRO A 166 7.94 4.71 26.45
C PRO A 166 7.20 6.02 26.71
N THR A 167 7.84 7.14 26.35
CA THR A 167 7.20 8.44 26.27
C THR A 167 6.37 8.60 24.98
N LEU A 168 6.75 7.85 23.92
CA LEU A 168 6.01 7.80 22.66
C LEU A 168 5.88 6.35 22.15
N ILE A 169 4.66 5.92 21.89
CA ILE A 169 4.34 4.70 21.15
C ILE A 169 3.91 5.09 19.74
N VAL A 170 4.53 4.47 18.72
CA VAL A 170 4.10 4.62 17.34
C VAL A 170 3.53 3.30 16.85
N GLY A 171 2.23 3.25 16.57
CA GLY A 171 1.56 2.08 16.00
C GLY A 171 1.70 2.05 14.48
N CYS A 172 2.64 1.25 13.98
CA CYS A 172 2.89 0.96 12.56
C CYS A 172 2.76 -0.54 12.26
N ASP A 173 2.00 -1.26 13.08
CA ASP A 173 1.87 -2.72 13.13
C ASP A 173 0.79 -3.28 12.18
N GLY A 174 0.33 -2.44 11.25
CA GLY A 174 -0.49 -2.84 10.12
C GLY A 174 -1.98 -3.01 10.43
N LEU A 175 -2.70 -3.67 9.51
CA LEU A 175 -4.16 -3.82 9.59
C LEU A 175 -4.66 -4.40 10.92
N ASN A 176 -3.95 -5.37 11.47
CA ASN A 176 -4.30 -6.03 12.75
C ASN A 176 -3.54 -5.40 13.91
N SER A 177 -3.46 -4.06 13.94
CA SER A 177 -2.71 -3.31 14.94
C SER A 177 -3.19 -3.59 16.36
N ILE A 178 -2.26 -4.12 17.19
CA ILE A 178 -2.51 -4.29 18.63
C ILE A 178 -2.58 -2.93 19.33
N VAL A 179 -1.81 -1.95 18.84
CA VAL A 179 -1.84 -0.58 19.41
C VAL A 179 -3.22 0.04 19.22
N ARG A 180 -3.76 0.03 17.99
CA ARG A 180 -5.11 0.56 17.71
C ARG A 180 -6.17 -0.20 18.48
N GLU A 181 -6.11 -1.53 18.49
CA GLU A 181 -7.09 -2.36 19.18
C GLU A 181 -7.12 -2.07 20.68
N THR A 182 -5.95 -1.91 21.29
CA THR A 182 -5.83 -1.51 22.71
C THR A 182 -6.45 -0.14 22.95
N LEU A 183 -6.17 0.85 22.07
CA LEU A 183 -6.79 2.17 22.17
C LEU A 183 -8.32 2.10 22.06
N HIS A 184 -8.83 1.26 21.16
CA HIS A 184 -10.27 1.05 20.99
C HIS A 184 -10.91 0.46 22.25
N GLN A 185 -10.27 -0.51 22.90
CA GLN A 185 -10.75 -1.09 24.15
C GLN A 185 -10.72 -0.09 25.31
N MET A 186 -9.78 0.84 25.31
CA MET A 186 -9.60 1.87 26.35
C MET A 186 -10.46 3.13 26.16
N GLU A 187 -11.05 3.34 24.98
CA GLU A 187 -11.74 4.61 24.66
C GLU A 187 -13.19 4.71 25.17
N GLY A 188 -13.77 3.63 25.62
CA GLY A 188 -15.17 3.58 26.09
C GLY A 188 -16.17 3.78 24.94
N GLN A 189 -16.97 4.85 24.98
CA GLN A 189 -18.07 5.07 24.03
C GLN A 189 -17.70 5.94 22.81
N SER A 190 -16.45 6.38 22.67
CA SER A 190 -16.10 7.34 21.61
C SER A 190 -16.01 6.73 20.21
N HIS A 191 -15.66 5.42 20.10
CA HIS A 191 -15.51 4.68 18.86
C HIS A 191 -14.52 5.30 17.85
N SER A 192 -13.59 6.15 18.33
CA SER A 192 -12.64 6.86 17.47
C SER A 192 -11.62 5.92 16.84
N PHE A 193 -11.22 4.87 17.55
CA PHE A 193 -10.25 3.89 17.10
C PHE A 193 -10.89 2.64 16.46
N GLU A 194 -12.20 2.60 16.36
CA GLU A 194 -12.92 1.57 15.61
C GLU A 194 -12.74 1.76 14.10
N MET A 195 -12.46 0.67 13.37
CA MET A 195 -12.28 0.70 11.91
C MET A 195 -13.61 0.85 11.18
N GLN A 196 -13.82 2.00 10.57
CA GLN A 196 -14.97 2.30 9.71
C GLN A 196 -14.76 1.69 8.33
N LYS A 197 -15.56 0.67 7.98
CA LYS A 197 -15.44 -0.11 6.74
C LYS A 197 -16.31 0.46 5.63
N SER A 198 -15.74 0.61 4.44
CA SER A 198 -16.40 1.15 3.24
C SER A 198 -16.12 0.25 2.04
N PRO A 199 -16.93 -0.79 1.77
CA PRO A 199 -16.66 -1.79 0.74
C PRO A 199 -16.41 -1.18 -0.65
N SER A 200 -15.49 -1.78 -1.40
CA SER A 200 -15.21 -1.50 -2.82
C SER A 200 -15.35 -2.76 -3.66
N PRO A 201 -15.43 -2.66 -4.99
CA PRO A 201 -15.48 -3.83 -5.88
C PRO A 201 -14.34 -4.83 -5.73
N SER A 202 -13.18 -4.40 -5.27
CA SER A 202 -12.02 -5.27 -5.02
C SER A 202 -11.99 -5.85 -3.60
N SER A 203 -12.91 -5.44 -2.72
CA SER A 203 -12.98 -5.97 -1.35
C SER A 203 -13.18 -7.47 -1.34
N GLY A 204 -12.30 -8.17 -0.62
CA GLY A 204 -12.42 -9.61 -0.42
C GLY A 204 -11.96 -10.47 -1.60
N LEU A 205 -11.45 -9.91 -2.69
CA LEU A 205 -10.76 -10.71 -3.71
C LEU A 205 -9.62 -11.49 -3.06
N LYS A 206 -9.47 -12.75 -3.45
CA LYS A 206 -8.35 -13.59 -3.00
C LYS A 206 -7.18 -13.48 -3.96
N TYR A 207 -5.98 -13.63 -3.42
CA TYR A 207 -4.77 -13.70 -4.23
C TYR A 207 -3.81 -14.78 -3.72
N LYS A 208 -3.05 -15.36 -4.65
CA LYS A 208 -1.84 -16.16 -4.38
C LYS A 208 -0.73 -15.72 -5.33
N ILE A 209 0.49 -15.96 -4.94
CA ILE A 209 1.66 -15.60 -5.71
C ILE A 209 2.38 -16.88 -6.14
N LEU A 210 2.66 -17.01 -7.44
CA LEU A 210 3.58 -17.99 -7.98
C LEU A 210 4.96 -17.36 -8.09
N THR A 211 5.97 -18.05 -7.61
CA THR A 211 7.38 -17.65 -7.77
C THR A 211 7.93 -18.30 -9.03
N LEU A 212 8.41 -17.48 -9.96
CA LEU A 212 8.96 -17.91 -11.23
C LEU A 212 10.46 -17.58 -11.31
N PRO A 213 11.24 -18.26 -12.17
CA PRO A 213 12.62 -17.86 -12.43
C PRO A 213 12.73 -16.40 -12.89
N PRO A 214 13.84 -15.71 -12.64
CA PRO A 214 14.02 -14.30 -13.02
C PRO A 214 13.73 -14.01 -14.50
N GLN A 215 14.34 -14.81 -15.36
CA GLN A 215 14.22 -14.73 -16.83
C GLN A 215 13.60 -16.06 -17.34
N PHE A 216 12.31 -16.24 -17.02
CA PHE A 216 11.63 -17.48 -17.42
C PHE A 216 11.29 -17.47 -18.94
N PRO A 217 11.28 -18.65 -19.61
CA PRO A 217 10.91 -18.75 -21.01
C PRO A 217 9.44 -18.38 -21.23
N LEU A 218 9.19 -17.58 -22.25
CA LEU A 218 7.84 -17.11 -22.65
C LEU A 218 7.20 -18.00 -23.71
N SER A 219 7.97 -18.92 -24.31
CA SER A 219 7.52 -19.92 -25.28
C SER A 219 8.51 -21.10 -25.30
N GLU A 220 8.24 -22.11 -26.12
CA GLU A 220 9.18 -23.23 -26.33
C GLU A 220 10.42 -22.84 -27.16
N SER A 221 10.43 -21.67 -27.78
CA SER A 221 11.54 -21.18 -28.60
C SER A 221 12.75 -20.83 -27.74
N GLU A 222 13.91 -21.27 -28.13
CA GLU A 222 15.17 -20.98 -27.45
C GLU A 222 15.47 -19.46 -27.47
N GLY A 223 15.88 -18.92 -26.34
CA GLY A 223 16.21 -17.49 -26.18
C GLY A 223 15.01 -16.53 -25.99
N ASP A 224 13.78 -17.04 -26.06
CA ASP A 224 12.57 -16.23 -25.82
C ASP A 224 12.28 -16.09 -24.33
N LEU A 225 13.02 -15.20 -23.66
CA LEU A 225 13.01 -15.04 -22.22
C LEU A 225 12.28 -13.75 -21.76
N ALA A 226 11.64 -13.84 -20.62
CA ALA A 226 11.05 -12.68 -19.94
C ALA A 226 12.15 -11.71 -19.47
N GLN A 227 11.96 -10.42 -19.74
CA GLN A 227 12.85 -9.37 -19.24
C GLN A 227 12.41 -8.96 -17.82
N THR A 228 13.36 -8.87 -16.90
CA THR A 228 13.06 -8.56 -15.48
C THR A 228 12.50 -7.15 -15.28
N THR A 229 12.92 -6.18 -16.10
CA THR A 229 12.48 -4.78 -16.05
C THR A 229 11.13 -4.52 -16.73
N MET A 230 10.50 -5.55 -17.31
CA MET A 230 9.18 -5.43 -17.96
C MET A 230 8.07 -6.02 -17.09
N ALA A 231 6.90 -5.42 -17.16
CA ALA A 231 5.67 -5.98 -16.62
C ALA A 231 5.02 -6.93 -17.62
N TYR A 232 4.37 -7.97 -17.11
CA TYR A 232 3.61 -8.92 -17.92
C TYR A 232 2.20 -9.10 -17.39
N ALA A 233 1.24 -9.22 -18.30
CA ALA A 233 -0.11 -9.69 -18.03
C ALA A 233 -0.41 -10.88 -18.96
N ILE A 234 -0.29 -12.09 -18.42
CA ILE A 234 -0.43 -13.34 -19.18
C ILE A 234 -1.87 -13.84 -18.99
N ARG A 235 -2.63 -13.92 -20.06
CA ARG A 235 -4.05 -14.29 -20.05
C ARG A 235 -4.24 -15.79 -20.15
N SER A 236 -5.13 -16.34 -19.30
CA SER A 236 -5.48 -17.76 -19.41
C SER A 236 -6.32 -18.05 -20.65
N ASN A 237 -6.29 -19.31 -21.07
CA ASN A 237 -7.17 -19.83 -22.13
C ASN A 237 -8.64 -19.94 -21.66
N PHE A 238 -8.86 -19.99 -20.38
CA PHE A 238 -10.20 -20.12 -19.80
C PHE A 238 -11.05 -18.87 -19.98
N LYS A 239 -12.37 -19.07 -19.99
CA LYS A 239 -13.38 -18.00 -20.03
C LYS A 239 -14.28 -18.10 -18.81
N GLY A 240 -14.92 -17.00 -18.47
CA GLY A 240 -15.88 -16.92 -17.38
C GLY A 240 -15.24 -16.67 -16.01
N ARG A 241 -16.03 -16.11 -15.13
CA ARG A 241 -15.62 -15.62 -13.80
C ARG A 241 -14.97 -16.68 -12.92
N GLN A 242 -15.44 -17.92 -13.00
CA GLN A 242 -14.99 -19.01 -12.11
C GLN A 242 -13.72 -19.72 -12.58
N LYS A 243 -13.30 -19.51 -13.83
CA LYS A 243 -12.15 -20.22 -14.42
C LYS A 243 -11.07 -19.31 -14.98
N ALA A 244 -11.44 -18.12 -15.47
CA ALA A 244 -10.48 -17.21 -16.13
C ALA A 244 -9.55 -16.56 -15.08
N ILE A 245 -8.24 -16.72 -15.27
CA ILE A 245 -7.21 -16.10 -14.45
C ILE A 245 -6.19 -15.36 -15.32
N SER A 246 -5.31 -14.62 -14.69
CA SER A 246 -4.16 -13.99 -15.33
C SER A 246 -2.97 -14.03 -14.40
N LEU A 247 -1.77 -14.20 -14.96
CA LEU A 247 -0.54 -13.96 -14.22
C LEU A 247 -0.14 -12.50 -14.41
N GLY A 248 -0.12 -11.76 -13.33
CA GLY A 248 0.32 -10.36 -13.31
C GLY A 248 1.72 -10.27 -12.70
N LEU A 249 2.69 -9.81 -13.49
CA LEU A 249 4.09 -9.67 -13.04
C LEU A 249 4.51 -8.20 -13.16
N LEU A 250 5.07 -7.67 -12.09
CA LEU A 250 5.62 -6.32 -12.04
C LEU A 250 7.13 -6.34 -12.28
N PRO A 251 7.76 -5.23 -12.73
CA PRO A 251 9.17 -5.19 -13.05
C PRO A 251 10.03 -5.24 -11.79
N PHE A 252 11.22 -5.84 -11.90
CA PHE A 252 12.29 -5.85 -10.91
C PHE A 252 13.59 -5.38 -11.54
N LYS A 253 14.38 -4.61 -10.80
CA LYS A 253 15.68 -4.13 -11.26
C LYS A 253 16.73 -5.25 -11.24
N ASN A 254 16.77 -6.04 -10.17
CA ASN A 254 17.74 -7.13 -10.00
C ASN A 254 17.43 -8.29 -10.95
N PRO A 255 18.33 -8.60 -11.92
CA PRO A 255 18.12 -9.66 -12.90
C PRO A 255 18.18 -11.08 -12.33
N HIS A 256 18.65 -11.24 -11.09
CA HIS A 256 18.77 -12.54 -10.42
C HIS A 256 17.63 -12.81 -9.43
N GLN A 257 16.77 -11.83 -9.18
CA GLN A 257 15.66 -11.97 -8.24
C GLN A 257 14.51 -12.77 -8.88
N PRO A 258 13.97 -13.79 -8.20
CA PRO A 258 12.78 -14.50 -8.67
C PRO A 258 11.61 -13.57 -8.96
N ARG A 259 10.82 -13.89 -9.98
CA ARG A 259 9.64 -13.12 -10.36
C ARG A 259 8.43 -13.57 -9.58
N THR A 260 7.63 -12.63 -9.13
CA THR A 260 6.35 -12.89 -8.48
C THR A 260 5.20 -12.71 -9.46
N ALA A 261 4.51 -13.80 -9.78
CA ALA A 261 3.33 -13.79 -10.62
C ALA A 261 2.07 -13.81 -9.74
N ASN A 262 1.35 -12.70 -9.73
CA ASN A 262 0.14 -12.54 -8.94
C ASN A 262 -1.06 -13.15 -9.65
N ILE A 263 -1.80 -14.02 -8.97
CA ILE A 263 -3.11 -14.52 -9.37
C ILE A 263 -4.14 -13.89 -8.43
N ILE A 264 -5.02 -13.04 -8.96
CA ILE A 264 -6.02 -12.31 -8.19
C ILE A 264 -7.39 -12.62 -8.79
N THR A 265 -8.32 -13.14 -7.99
CA THR A 265 -9.67 -13.45 -8.47
C THR A 265 -10.69 -13.56 -7.32
N TYR A 266 -11.93 -13.87 -7.66
CA TYR A 266 -13.04 -13.97 -6.70
C TYR A 266 -12.84 -15.12 -5.69
N PRO A 267 -13.41 -15.03 -4.48
CA PRO A 267 -13.29 -16.07 -3.45
C PRO A 267 -13.88 -17.43 -3.85
N ASP A 268 -14.88 -17.43 -4.76
CA ASP A 268 -15.57 -18.60 -5.28
C ASP A 268 -14.92 -19.21 -6.54
N HIS A 269 -13.72 -18.75 -6.91
CA HIS A 269 -13.01 -19.21 -8.11
C HIS A 269 -12.45 -20.63 -7.91
N GLN A 270 -12.50 -21.46 -8.97
CA GLN A 270 -12.09 -22.86 -8.96
C GLN A 270 -10.67 -23.07 -8.42
N ILE A 271 -9.72 -22.18 -8.74
CA ILE A 271 -8.31 -22.32 -8.33
C ILE A 271 -8.13 -22.41 -6.80
N TRP A 272 -9.06 -21.84 -6.02
CA TRP A 272 -9.02 -21.88 -4.55
C TRP A 272 -9.57 -23.17 -3.95
N GLN A 273 -10.16 -24.04 -4.78
CA GLN A 273 -10.78 -25.31 -4.40
C GLN A 273 -9.88 -26.50 -4.75
N LEU A 274 -8.72 -26.25 -5.40
CA LEU A 274 -7.77 -27.28 -5.75
C LEU A 274 -6.94 -27.65 -4.52
N GLU A 275 -6.94 -28.94 -4.15
CA GLU A 275 -6.35 -29.41 -2.91
C GLU A 275 -5.05 -30.20 -3.13
N THR A 276 -4.86 -30.74 -4.34
CA THR A 276 -3.68 -31.52 -4.68
C THR A 276 -2.73 -30.81 -5.63
N LYS A 277 -1.47 -31.19 -5.59
CA LYS A 277 -0.43 -30.65 -6.50
C LYS A 277 -0.75 -30.96 -7.96
N GLU A 278 -1.27 -32.15 -8.20
CA GLU A 278 -1.64 -32.64 -9.51
C GLU A 278 -2.79 -31.84 -10.10
N GLU A 279 -3.81 -31.52 -9.30
CA GLU A 279 -4.91 -30.64 -9.73
C GLU A 279 -4.45 -29.24 -10.05
N VAL A 280 -3.61 -28.63 -9.21
CA VAL A 280 -3.04 -27.30 -9.45
C VAL A 280 -2.19 -27.29 -10.70
N GLN A 281 -1.30 -28.27 -10.88
CA GLN A 281 -0.45 -28.41 -12.05
C GLN A 281 -1.27 -28.56 -13.35
N GLN A 282 -2.26 -29.44 -13.32
CA GLN A 282 -3.16 -29.66 -14.46
C GLN A 282 -3.96 -28.39 -14.79
N PHE A 283 -4.51 -27.71 -13.78
CA PHE A 283 -5.24 -26.47 -13.97
C PHE A 283 -4.36 -25.38 -14.60
N LEU A 284 -3.15 -25.18 -14.11
CA LEU A 284 -2.23 -24.20 -14.66
C LEU A 284 -1.80 -24.53 -16.10
N LYS A 285 -1.58 -25.81 -16.41
CA LYS A 285 -1.24 -26.29 -17.75
C LYS A 285 -2.37 -26.03 -18.77
N GLU A 286 -3.61 -26.25 -18.36
CA GLU A 286 -4.78 -25.94 -19.19
C GLU A 286 -5.05 -24.43 -19.29
N ALA A 287 -4.78 -23.69 -18.20
CA ALA A 287 -4.95 -22.23 -18.17
C ALA A 287 -3.95 -21.50 -19.07
N PHE A 288 -2.69 -21.96 -19.12
CA PHE A 288 -1.60 -21.27 -19.84
C PHE A 288 -0.86 -22.17 -20.82
N PRO A 289 -1.54 -22.76 -21.82
CA PRO A 289 -0.93 -23.66 -22.80
C PRO A 289 0.14 -22.98 -23.66
N GLN A 290 0.17 -21.64 -23.70
CA GLN A 290 1.17 -20.84 -24.41
C GLN A 290 2.52 -20.75 -23.71
N LEU A 291 2.61 -21.19 -22.45
CA LEU A 291 3.84 -21.17 -21.65
C LEU A 291 4.40 -22.57 -21.46
N PRO A 292 5.73 -22.74 -21.49
CA PRO A 292 6.39 -24.01 -21.14
C PRO A 292 6.45 -24.20 -19.61
N LEU A 293 5.29 -24.44 -18.98
CA LEU A 293 5.14 -24.41 -17.52
C LEU A 293 6.06 -25.38 -16.78
N GLU A 294 6.38 -26.53 -17.37
CA GLU A 294 7.31 -27.52 -16.78
C GLU A 294 8.75 -26.99 -16.64
N LYS A 295 9.11 -25.97 -17.46
CA LYS A 295 10.41 -25.27 -17.39
C LYS A 295 10.38 -24.05 -16.47
N ILE A 296 9.18 -23.61 -16.04
CA ILE A 296 8.96 -22.35 -15.33
C ILE A 296 8.58 -22.57 -13.87
N ILE A 297 7.76 -23.58 -13.58
CA ILE A 297 7.21 -23.84 -12.25
C ILE A 297 7.72 -25.20 -11.76
N PHE A 298 8.62 -25.17 -10.80
CA PHE A 298 9.21 -26.37 -10.23
C PHE A 298 8.23 -27.09 -9.27
N PRO A 299 8.38 -28.40 -9.03
CA PRO A 299 7.49 -29.17 -8.14
C PRO A 299 7.39 -28.62 -6.73
N GLU A 300 8.47 -28.03 -6.20
CA GLU A 300 8.51 -27.41 -4.87
C GLU A 300 7.59 -26.16 -4.82
N GLU A 301 7.58 -25.36 -5.88
CA GLU A 301 6.72 -24.19 -5.98
C GLU A 301 5.26 -24.58 -6.14
N ILE A 302 4.94 -25.63 -6.89
CA ILE A 302 3.56 -26.19 -6.93
C ILE A 302 3.14 -26.64 -5.54
N ALA A 303 4.02 -27.34 -4.81
CA ALA A 303 3.74 -27.77 -3.44
C ALA A 303 3.46 -26.60 -2.50
N ARG A 304 4.32 -25.58 -2.54
CA ARG A 304 4.16 -24.35 -1.74
C ARG A 304 2.86 -23.63 -2.12
N PHE A 305 2.60 -23.42 -3.41
CA PHE A 305 1.39 -22.76 -3.89
C PHE A 305 0.12 -23.52 -3.46
N THR A 306 0.13 -24.85 -3.52
CA THR A 306 -1.01 -25.67 -3.09
C THR A 306 -1.27 -25.52 -1.59
N SER A 307 -0.22 -25.60 -0.76
CA SER A 307 -0.34 -25.52 0.71
C SER A 307 -0.54 -24.10 1.25
N SER A 308 -0.32 -23.06 0.43
CA SER A 308 -0.49 -21.67 0.84
C SER A 308 -1.98 -21.30 0.98
N ASP A 309 -2.31 -20.54 2.01
CA ASP A 309 -3.64 -19.93 2.15
C ASP A 309 -3.82 -18.72 1.23
N GLY A 310 -2.70 -18.16 0.74
CA GLY A 310 -2.67 -16.92 0.00
C GLY A 310 -3.08 -15.72 0.86
N GLY A 311 -3.63 -14.70 0.22
CA GLY A 311 -4.12 -13.52 0.91
C GLY A 311 -5.51 -13.10 0.41
N LYS A 312 -6.09 -12.14 1.13
CA LYS A 312 -7.38 -11.55 0.80
C LYS A 312 -7.26 -10.03 0.83
N PHE A 313 -7.77 -9.36 -0.18
CA PHE A 313 -7.80 -7.91 -0.18
C PHE A 313 -8.69 -7.38 0.94
N PRO A 314 -8.21 -6.42 1.73
CA PRO A 314 -9.00 -5.83 2.81
C PRO A 314 -10.22 -5.08 2.25
N ILE A 315 -11.22 -4.88 3.08
CA ILE A 315 -12.23 -3.87 2.84
C ILE A 315 -11.56 -2.52 3.10
N PRO A 316 -11.70 -1.50 2.22
CA PRO A 316 -11.24 -0.16 2.51
C PRO A 316 -11.80 0.31 3.85
N GLN A 317 -10.91 0.74 4.75
CA GLN A 317 -11.29 1.07 6.12
C GLN A 317 -10.30 2.05 6.75
N TYR A 318 -10.77 2.80 7.72
CA TYR A 318 -9.95 3.73 8.50
C TYR A 318 -10.54 3.93 9.89
N CYS A 319 -9.73 4.38 10.84
CA CYS A 319 -10.21 4.91 12.12
C CYS A 319 -10.07 6.44 12.14
N SER A 320 -10.92 7.11 12.92
CA SER A 320 -10.93 8.58 13.01
C SER A 320 -9.96 9.12 14.08
N GLY A 321 -9.68 8.35 15.12
CA GLY A 321 -8.69 8.67 16.13
C GLY A 321 -7.29 8.28 15.69
N LEU A 322 -6.36 9.22 15.71
CA LEU A 322 -4.98 8.99 15.28
C LEU A 322 -3.98 9.06 16.45
N TYR A 323 -4.40 9.54 17.60
CA TYR A 323 -3.53 9.67 18.77
C TYR A 323 -4.29 9.56 20.09
N LYS A 324 -3.52 9.32 21.14
CA LYS A 324 -3.98 9.43 22.54
C LYS A 324 -2.80 9.85 23.43
N ILE A 325 -3.07 10.57 24.51
CA ILE A 325 -2.05 11.02 25.47
C ILE A 325 -2.50 10.67 26.88
N TRP A 326 -1.59 10.14 27.67
CA TRP A 326 -1.69 9.92 29.10
C TRP A 326 -0.61 10.70 29.81
N GLY A 327 -0.92 11.34 30.93
CA GLY A 327 0.03 12.14 31.72
C GLY A 327 0.64 13.30 30.93
N LYS A 328 1.94 13.55 31.15
CA LYS A 328 2.72 14.63 30.53
C LYS A 328 3.96 14.06 29.84
N PRO A 329 3.86 13.63 28.56
CA PRO A 329 5.01 13.03 27.86
C PRO A 329 6.22 13.98 27.76
N GLU A 330 6.00 15.29 27.72
CA GLU A 330 7.05 16.31 27.68
C GLU A 330 7.96 16.28 28.89
N ASP A 331 7.40 15.96 30.05
CA ASP A 331 8.11 15.89 31.34
C ASP A 331 8.61 14.47 31.65
N ASN A 332 8.52 13.51 30.71
CA ASN A 332 8.71 12.08 30.92
C ASN A 332 7.78 11.46 31.99
N GLN A 333 6.64 12.09 32.25
CA GLN A 333 5.61 11.67 33.19
C GLN A 333 4.33 11.25 32.46
N GLY A 334 4.49 10.61 31.30
CA GLY A 334 3.36 10.18 30.51
C GLY A 334 3.76 9.45 29.25
N THR A 335 2.77 8.90 28.56
CA THR A 335 2.91 8.25 27.26
C THR A 335 2.00 8.89 26.23
N ALA A 336 2.56 9.29 25.09
CA ALA A 336 1.80 9.62 23.90
C ALA A 336 1.75 8.40 22.96
N VAL A 337 0.64 8.23 22.25
CA VAL A 337 0.48 7.21 21.22
C VAL A 337 0.06 7.88 19.93
N ILE A 338 0.66 7.48 18.80
CA ILE A 338 0.25 7.87 17.45
C ILE A 338 0.12 6.62 16.59
N LEU A 339 -0.87 6.61 15.70
CA LEU A 339 -1.09 5.55 14.71
C LEU A 339 -0.74 6.06 13.31
N LEU A 340 -0.05 5.23 12.50
CA LEU A 340 0.38 5.57 11.14
C LEU A 340 0.17 4.37 10.18
N GLY A 341 -0.04 4.67 8.90
CA GLY A 341 -0.14 3.69 7.84
C GLY A 341 -1.32 2.73 7.98
N ASP A 342 -1.11 1.45 7.67
CA ASP A 342 -2.17 0.44 7.68
C ASP A 342 -2.83 0.21 9.06
N ALA A 343 -2.21 0.69 10.14
CA ALA A 343 -2.83 0.72 11.46
C ALA A 343 -4.01 1.69 11.52
N VAL A 344 -4.02 2.72 10.68
CA VAL A 344 -5.07 3.73 10.57
C VAL A 344 -5.95 3.54 9.36
N HIS A 345 -5.37 3.30 8.18
CA HIS A 345 -6.07 3.24 6.89
C HIS A 345 -5.52 2.09 6.04
N CYS A 346 -6.37 1.15 5.72
CA CYS A 346 -6.02 -0.01 4.93
C CYS A 346 -7.03 -0.24 3.81
N PHE A 347 -6.56 -0.60 2.61
CA PHE A 347 -7.40 -0.76 1.44
C PHE A 347 -6.72 -1.63 0.37
N PRO A 348 -7.48 -2.17 -0.62
CA PRO A 348 -6.93 -2.90 -1.76
C PRO A 348 -5.98 -2.04 -2.59
N PRO A 349 -5.04 -2.64 -3.33
CA PRO A 349 -4.02 -1.91 -4.08
C PRO A 349 -4.51 -1.24 -5.37
N ASP A 350 -5.82 -1.03 -5.55
CA ASP A 350 -6.45 -0.52 -6.78
C ASP A 350 -5.88 0.80 -7.31
N ILE A 351 -5.40 1.65 -6.41
CA ILE A 351 -4.87 2.97 -6.76
C ILE A 351 -3.39 3.15 -6.42
N GLY A 352 -2.72 2.09 -5.93
CA GLY A 352 -1.29 2.08 -5.63
C GLY A 352 -0.83 3.05 -4.54
N GLN A 353 -1.72 3.42 -3.60
CA GLN A 353 -1.42 4.46 -2.61
C GLN A 353 -1.14 3.95 -1.19
N GLY A 354 -1.22 2.64 -0.91
CA GLY A 354 -1.03 2.11 0.44
C GLY A 354 0.30 2.55 1.07
N VAL A 355 1.42 2.19 0.45
CA VAL A 355 2.74 2.58 0.94
C VAL A 355 2.97 4.10 0.85
N ASN A 356 2.50 4.75 -0.22
CA ASN A 356 2.71 6.19 -0.42
C ASN A 356 1.99 7.03 0.64
N SER A 357 0.77 6.67 1.00
CA SER A 357 0.04 7.34 2.08
C SER A 357 0.67 7.09 3.46
N ALA A 358 1.18 5.87 3.71
CA ALA A 358 1.87 5.55 4.94
C ALA A 358 3.20 6.32 5.10
N LEU A 359 3.97 6.49 4.02
CA LEU A 359 5.17 7.32 4.03
C LEU A 359 4.84 8.81 4.15
N GLU A 360 3.73 9.25 3.58
CA GLU A 360 3.23 10.62 3.75
C GLU A 360 2.79 10.88 5.19
N ASP A 361 2.16 9.92 5.89
CA ASP A 361 1.86 10.06 7.33
C ASP A 361 3.13 10.41 8.13
N VAL A 362 4.24 9.73 7.83
CA VAL A 362 5.53 9.97 8.48
C VAL A 362 6.11 11.34 8.12
N TYR A 363 5.95 11.76 6.87
CA TYR A 363 6.39 13.09 6.43
C TYR A 363 5.56 14.20 7.09
N GLU A 364 4.23 14.05 7.14
CA GLU A 364 3.35 15.06 7.73
C GLU A 364 3.59 15.21 9.24
N ILE A 365 3.80 14.12 9.99
CA ILE A 365 4.15 14.24 11.41
C ILE A 365 5.53 14.87 11.61
N HIS A 366 6.49 14.66 10.69
CA HIS A 366 7.78 15.36 10.72
C HIS A 366 7.60 16.89 10.65
N GLU A 367 6.83 17.36 9.67
CA GLU A 367 6.56 18.80 9.49
C GLU A 367 5.90 19.41 10.72
N ILE A 368 4.95 18.68 11.31
CA ILE A 368 4.23 19.15 12.49
C ILE A 368 5.12 19.17 13.74
N LEU A 369 5.94 18.12 13.93
CA LEU A 369 6.93 18.10 15.02
C LEU A 369 7.93 19.25 14.88
N ALA A 370 8.34 19.58 13.66
CA ALA A 370 9.20 20.74 13.40
C ALA A 370 8.52 22.06 13.80
N ALA A 371 7.25 22.24 13.39
CA ALA A 371 6.48 23.44 13.70
C ALA A 371 6.13 23.60 15.18
N THR A 372 6.10 22.49 15.95
CA THR A 372 5.77 22.49 17.39
C THR A 372 6.99 22.27 18.29
N GLN A 373 8.21 22.33 17.72
CA GLN A 373 9.46 22.12 18.47
C GLN A 373 9.48 20.81 19.26
N ASP A 374 8.98 19.72 18.63
CA ASP A 374 8.87 18.38 19.21
C ASP A 374 7.96 18.26 20.44
N ASN A 375 7.05 19.20 20.66
CA ASN A 375 6.05 19.12 21.70
C ASN A 375 4.90 18.19 21.28
N LEU A 376 4.83 17.00 21.88
CA LEU A 376 3.86 15.96 21.52
C LEU A 376 2.43 16.38 21.81
N SER A 377 2.17 17.08 22.93
CA SER A 377 0.83 17.53 23.33
C SER A 377 0.26 18.57 22.35
N GLN A 378 1.11 19.25 21.60
CA GLN A 378 0.69 20.19 20.54
C GLN A 378 0.70 19.52 19.16
N ALA A 379 1.69 18.66 18.90
CA ALA A 379 1.88 18.03 17.60
C ALA A 379 0.77 17.03 17.25
N LEU A 380 0.43 16.13 18.18
CA LEU A 380 -0.48 15.02 17.88
C LEU A 380 -1.92 15.47 17.60
N PRO A 381 -2.53 16.41 18.36
CA PRO A 381 -3.84 16.98 18.00
C PRO A 381 -3.83 17.67 16.64
N ARG A 382 -2.74 18.39 16.33
CA ARG A 382 -2.59 19.06 15.03
C ARG A 382 -2.47 18.07 13.89
N TYR A 383 -1.70 16.99 14.10
CA TYR A 383 -1.59 15.90 13.11
C TYR A 383 -2.96 15.28 12.81
N GLU A 384 -3.73 14.89 13.82
CA GLU A 384 -5.07 14.34 13.63
C GLU A 384 -5.98 15.31 12.87
N SER A 385 -6.00 16.59 13.24
CA SER A 385 -6.86 17.58 12.60
C SER A 385 -6.56 17.81 11.12
N LEU A 386 -5.29 17.70 10.72
CA LEU A 386 -4.84 17.87 9.33
C LEU A 386 -4.97 16.57 8.53
N ARG A 387 -4.62 15.43 9.13
CA ARG A 387 -4.52 14.16 8.40
C ARG A 387 -5.83 13.38 8.30
N GLN A 388 -6.70 13.48 9.31
CA GLN A 388 -7.97 12.73 9.33
C GLN A 388 -8.88 13.03 8.13
N PRO A 389 -9.07 14.28 7.67
CA PRO A 389 -9.84 14.57 6.46
C PRO A 389 -9.25 13.93 5.20
N ASP A 390 -7.93 13.88 5.08
CA ASP A 390 -7.24 13.28 3.95
C ASP A 390 -7.37 11.75 3.94
N ILE A 391 -7.26 11.11 5.09
CA ILE A 391 -7.48 9.66 5.25
C ILE A 391 -8.91 9.29 4.83
N LYS A 392 -9.91 10.04 5.28
CA LYS A 392 -11.31 9.84 4.88
C LYS A 392 -11.50 10.01 3.37
N ALA A 393 -10.87 11.01 2.79
CA ALA A 393 -10.91 11.26 1.36
C ALA A 393 -10.21 10.14 0.57
N LEU A 394 -9.07 9.65 1.06
CA LEU A 394 -8.33 8.53 0.46
C LEU A 394 -9.20 7.27 0.36
N ILE A 395 -9.89 6.88 1.44
CA ILE A 395 -10.79 5.72 1.42
C ILE A 395 -11.92 5.92 0.39
N ARG A 396 -12.44 7.14 0.25
CA ARG A 396 -13.43 7.45 -0.79
C ARG A 396 -12.83 7.38 -2.20
N LEU A 397 -11.61 7.85 -2.39
CA LEU A 397 -10.91 7.78 -3.67
C LEU A 397 -10.65 6.33 -4.10
N VAL A 398 -10.34 5.42 -3.18
CA VAL A 398 -10.24 3.98 -3.47
C VAL A 398 -11.52 3.44 -4.10
N GLN A 399 -12.69 3.88 -3.63
CA GLN A 399 -13.97 3.41 -4.14
C GLN A 399 -14.33 3.93 -5.54
N ILE A 400 -13.81 5.11 -5.93
CA ILE A 400 -14.27 5.80 -7.15
C ILE A 400 -13.22 5.92 -8.25
N SER A 401 -11.90 5.87 -7.92
CA SER A 401 -10.84 6.19 -8.89
C SER A 401 -10.61 5.06 -9.89
N TYR A 402 -10.27 3.86 -9.44
CA TYR A 402 -10.17 2.68 -10.32
C TYR A 402 -10.53 1.38 -9.60
N PRO A 403 -11.72 1.26 -9.01
CA PRO A 403 -12.09 0.13 -8.17
C PRO A 403 -12.29 -1.18 -8.94
N TRP A 404 -12.29 -1.13 -10.27
CA TRP A 404 -12.49 -2.27 -11.18
C TRP A 404 -11.18 -2.85 -11.73
N GLN A 405 -10.03 -2.43 -11.24
CA GLN A 405 -8.72 -2.88 -11.76
C GLN A 405 -8.58 -4.40 -11.72
N TYR A 406 -8.86 -5.00 -10.58
CA TYR A 406 -8.73 -6.45 -10.36
C TYR A 406 -10.05 -7.21 -10.49
N ASN A 407 -11.18 -6.52 -10.39
CA ASN A 407 -12.49 -7.10 -10.56
C ASN A 407 -12.76 -7.41 -12.06
N GLN A 408 -13.35 -8.57 -12.34
CA GLN A 408 -13.55 -9.06 -13.71
C GLN A 408 -14.90 -8.68 -14.32
N ASP A 409 -15.69 -7.82 -13.69
CA ASP A 409 -16.97 -7.33 -14.23
C ASP A 409 -16.75 -6.44 -15.45
N LEU A 410 -17.02 -7.00 -16.63
CA LEU A 410 -16.80 -6.33 -17.91
C LEU A 410 -17.74 -5.15 -18.14
N LEU A 411 -19.00 -5.22 -17.66
CA LEU A 411 -19.96 -4.14 -17.81
C LEU A 411 -19.52 -2.92 -16.99
N GLN A 412 -19.19 -3.14 -15.73
CA GLN A 412 -18.73 -2.07 -14.85
C GLN A 412 -17.42 -1.46 -15.34
N LYS A 413 -16.47 -2.27 -15.83
CA LYS A 413 -15.25 -1.77 -16.47
C LYS A 413 -15.54 -0.87 -17.68
N ARG A 414 -16.50 -1.24 -18.52
CA ARG A 414 -16.90 -0.42 -19.68
C ARG A 414 -17.55 0.90 -19.25
N LEU A 415 -18.47 0.86 -18.29
CA LEU A 415 -19.11 2.07 -17.74
C LEU A 415 -18.07 3.01 -17.10
N TRP A 416 -17.15 2.45 -16.34
CA TRP A 416 -16.03 3.22 -15.79
C TRP A 416 -15.17 3.84 -16.88
N SER A 417 -14.84 3.08 -17.93
CA SER A 417 -14.04 3.58 -19.07
C SER A 417 -14.74 4.73 -19.81
N ILE A 418 -16.05 4.63 -20.04
CA ILE A 418 -16.84 5.72 -20.63
C ILE A 418 -16.76 6.97 -19.78
N ASN A 419 -16.94 6.85 -18.45
CA ASN A 419 -16.81 7.96 -17.52
C ASN A 419 -15.39 8.56 -17.54
N PHE A 420 -14.36 7.72 -17.53
CA PHE A 420 -12.97 8.15 -17.58
C PHE A 420 -12.64 8.96 -18.84
N PHE A 421 -12.92 8.39 -20.02
CA PHE A 421 -12.64 9.07 -21.30
C PHE A 421 -13.53 10.29 -21.51
N GLY A 422 -14.79 10.25 -21.07
CA GLY A 422 -15.69 11.39 -21.10
C GLY A 422 -15.13 12.56 -20.28
N ARG A 423 -14.70 12.32 -19.05
CA ARG A 423 -14.06 13.35 -18.21
C ARG A 423 -12.75 13.87 -18.79
N LEU A 424 -11.95 12.99 -19.39
CA LEU A 424 -10.70 13.39 -20.04
C LEU A 424 -10.97 14.33 -21.23
N LEU A 425 -11.95 14.02 -22.06
CA LEU A 425 -12.37 14.88 -23.19
C LEU A 425 -12.91 16.21 -22.70
N LEU A 426 -13.81 16.21 -21.71
CA LEU A 426 -14.40 17.43 -21.16
C LEU A 426 -13.33 18.32 -20.50
N ASN A 427 -12.40 17.75 -19.78
CA ASN A 427 -11.28 18.50 -19.21
C ASN A 427 -10.39 19.11 -20.30
N ARG A 428 -10.16 18.39 -21.41
CA ARG A 428 -9.37 18.93 -22.53
C ARG A 428 -10.08 20.10 -23.23
N LEU A 429 -11.40 20.03 -23.39
CA LEU A 429 -12.19 21.07 -24.07
C LEU A 429 -12.50 22.25 -23.16
N PHE A 430 -12.77 22.00 -21.88
CA PHE A 430 -13.23 23.00 -20.90
C PHE A 430 -12.50 22.84 -19.56
N PRO A 431 -11.15 23.08 -19.50
CA PRO A 431 -10.34 22.80 -18.32
C PRO A 431 -10.69 23.64 -17.09
N PHE A 432 -11.32 24.82 -17.28
CA PHE A 432 -11.79 25.68 -16.19
C PHE A 432 -13.08 25.15 -15.51
N LEU A 433 -13.83 24.29 -16.18
CA LEU A 433 -15.11 23.77 -15.69
C LEU A 433 -15.00 22.33 -15.18
N PHE A 434 -14.22 21.49 -15.88
CA PHE A 434 -14.06 20.07 -15.58
C PHE A 434 -12.64 19.73 -15.16
N ASN A 435 -12.49 19.03 -14.04
CA ASN A 435 -11.20 18.44 -13.64
C ASN A 435 -11.03 17.05 -14.29
N PRO A 436 -9.79 16.57 -14.47
CA PRO A 436 -9.54 15.20 -14.93
C PRO A 436 -10.10 14.18 -13.92
N HIS A 437 -10.14 12.92 -14.34
CA HIS A 437 -10.58 11.84 -13.48
C HIS A 437 -9.65 11.68 -12.27
N SER A 438 -10.21 11.35 -11.09
CA SER A 438 -9.46 11.25 -9.82
C SER A 438 -8.22 10.37 -9.89
N ILE A 439 -8.22 9.26 -10.65
CA ILE A 439 -7.05 8.39 -10.83
C ILE A 439 -5.84 9.13 -11.43
N LEU A 440 -6.06 10.14 -12.25
CA LEU A 440 -5.00 10.99 -12.80
C LEU A 440 -4.54 12.03 -11.77
N LEU A 441 -5.48 12.59 -11.00
CA LEU A 441 -5.18 13.57 -9.95
C LEU A 441 -4.40 12.96 -8.78
N ILE A 442 -4.66 11.70 -8.42
CA ILE A 442 -3.94 10.98 -7.36
C ILE A 442 -2.41 10.96 -7.60
N GLN A 443 -1.99 10.97 -8.86
CA GLN A 443 -0.59 10.98 -9.23
C GLN A 443 0.09 12.34 -9.02
N ASN A 444 -0.66 13.40 -8.76
CA ASN A 444 -0.13 14.71 -8.38
C ASN A 444 0.10 14.74 -6.86
N HIS A 445 1.37 14.65 -6.46
CA HIS A 445 1.79 14.62 -5.06
C HIS A 445 1.73 15.98 -4.34
N GLU A 446 1.48 17.07 -5.08
CA GLU A 446 1.29 18.41 -4.50
C GLU A 446 -0.13 18.61 -3.96
N LEU A 447 -1.10 17.81 -4.45
CA LEU A 447 -2.48 17.88 -3.98
C LEU A 447 -2.71 16.90 -2.82
N SER A 448 -3.39 17.33 -1.78
CA SER A 448 -3.87 16.45 -0.74
C SER A 448 -4.99 15.53 -1.25
N TYR A 449 -5.27 14.43 -0.56
CA TYR A 449 -6.37 13.54 -0.97
C TYR A 449 -7.75 14.21 -0.88
N SER A 450 -7.94 15.09 0.11
CA SER A 450 -9.17 15.89 0.27
C SER A 450 -9.36 16.87 -0.88
N GLU A 451 -8.31 17.54 -1.35
CA GLU A 451 -8.35 18.41 -2.53
C GLU A 451 -8.66 17.63 -3.81
N ILE A 452 -8.06 16.45 -3.99
CA ILE A 452 -8.33 15.56 -5.13
C ILE A 452 -9.80 15.14 -5.14
N LEU A 453 -10.33 14.74 -3.98
CA LEU A 453 -11.73 14.37 -3.84
C LEU A 453 -12.67 15.57 -4.14
N ALA A 454 -12.36 16.75 -3.61
CA ALA A 454 -13.12 17.96 -3.87
C ALA A 454 -13.16 18.32 -5.38
N LYS A 455 -12.00 18.26 -6.08
CA LYS A 455 -11.92 18.46 -7.52
C LYS A 455 -12.75 17.44 -8.30
N SER A 456 -12.69 16.16 -7.92
CA SER A 456 -13.49 15.09 -8.53
C SER A 456 -14.99 15.29 -8.34
N ASN A 457 -15.41 15.68 -7.12
CA ASN A 457 -16.81 15.96 -6.76
C ASN A 457 -17.34 17.17 -7.51
N ARG A 458 -16.57 18.26 -7.64
CA ARG A 458 -16.96 19.44 -8.42
C ARG A 458 -17.32 19.04 -9.86
N THR A 459 -16.49 18.26 -10.53
CA THR A 459 -16.79 17.76 -11.88
C THR A 459 -18.09 16.93 -11.91
N THR A 460 -18.29 16.06 -10.91
CA THR A 460 -19.52 15.25 -10.80
C THR A 460 -20.75 16.14 -10.63
N GLN A 461 -20.69 17.17 -9.80
CA GLN A 461 -21.78 18.12 -9.59
C GLN A 461 -22.13 18.89 -10.86
N VAL A 462 -21.13 19.39 -11.59
CA VAL A 462 -21.35 20.07 -12.88
C VAL A 462 -22.02 19.14 -13.87
N LEU A 463 -21.56 17.88 -13.99
CA LEU A 463 -22.19 16.90 -14.88
C LEU A 463 -23.63 16.57 -14.48
N ALA A 464 -23.93 16.48 -13.20
CA ALA A 464 -25.28 16.25 -12.70
C ALA A 464 -26.21 17.41 -13.03
N ILE A 465 -25.75 18.66 -12.86
CA ILE A 465 -26.52 19.86 -13.20
C ILE A 465 -26.81 19.92 -14.69
N LEU A 466 -25.79 19.72 -15.54
CA LEU A 466 -25.95 19.74 -17.01
C LEU A 466 -26.88 18.62 -17.48
N GLY A 467 -26.76 17.42 -16.93
CA GLY A 467 -27.64 16.29 -17.22
C GLY A 467 -29.09 16.57 -16.82
N GLY A 468 -29.29 17.14 -15.64
CA GLY A 468 -30.63 17.55 -15.16
C GLY A 468 -31.26 18.61 -16.07
N LEU A 469 -30.50 19.62 -16.49
CA LEU A 469 -30.97 20.64 -17.43
C LEU A 469 -31.33 20.04 -18.77
N ALA A 470 -30.50 19.13 -19.30
CA ALA A 470 -30.80 18.46 -20.58
C ALA A 470 -32.10 17.64 -20.53
N ILE A 471 -32.32 16.90 -19.45
CA ILE A 471 -33.55 16.13 -19.21
C ILE A 471 -34.75 17.08 -19.12
N LEU A 472 -34.65 18.19 -18.39
CA LEU A 472 -35.72 19.17 -18.26
C LEU A 472 -36.06 19.78 -19.61
N THR A 473 -35.06 20.15 -20.43
CA THR A 473 -35.27 20.69 -21.78
C THR A 473 -35.97 19.67 -22.68
N LEU A 474 -35.59 18.39 -22.60
CA LEU A 474 -36.22 17.32 -23.35
C LEU A 474 -37.71 17.15 -22.97
N ILE A 475 -38.01 17.15 -21.67
CA ILE A 475 -39.39 17.04 -21.16
C ILE A 475 -40.22 18.21 -21.67
N VAL A 476 -39.72 19.44 -21.57
CA VAL A 476 -40.43 20.65 -22.07
C VAL A 476 -40.67 20.55 -23.58
N SER A 477 -39.66 20.11 -24.34
CA SER A 477 -39.78 19.93 -25.80
C SER A 477 -40.77 18.83 -26.23
N LEU A 478 -41.01 17.83 -25.36
CA LEU A 478 -42.02 16.79 -25.59
C LEU A 478 -43.44 17.20 -25.20
N MET A 479 -43.58 18.27 -24.39
CA MET A 479 -44.86 18.81 -23.93
C MET A 479 -45.35 19.98 -24.79
N THR A 480 -44.46 20.54 -25.63
CA THR A 480 -44.78 21.59 -26.66
C THR A 480 -44.88 20.96 -28.03
#